data_7c8f73c4826f916911cc1c6769d8ddbb
#
_entry.id   7c8f73c4826f916911cc1c6769d8ddbb
#
_cell.length_a   1.000
_cell.length_b   1.000
_cell.length_c   1.000
_cell.angle_alpha   90.00
_cell.angle_beta   90.00
_cell.angle_gamma   90.00
#
_symmetry.space_group_name_H-M   'P 1'
#
loop_
_entity.id
_entity.type
_entity.pdbx_description
1 polymer ?
#
loop_
_entity_poly.entity_id
_entity_poly.type
_entity_poly.pdbx_seq_one_letter_code
_entity_poly.pdbx_strand_id
1 'polypeptide(L)'
;MKTKRLTLLALLTALALVLSYVESLLPPLTAVPGIKPGLGNLSVLLALYGLGVWPALALSAVRLTLSSLLFGTGMRCLYSLAGAALSFLAMALLKRTDRFSPVGVSVLGGVCHNLGQIAAALLLLETPAILGYLPVLLLTGTLSGALIGLLGGWLLRRLKPFLET
;
A
#
# COMPACT_ATOMS: atom_id res chain seq x y z
N MET A 1 -11.70 18.59 -17.41
CA MET A 1 -11.88 17.55 -16.39
C MET A 1 -10.91 16.37 -16.55
N LYS A 2 -10.75 15.75 -17.73
CA LYS A 2 -9.81 14.60 -17.92
C LYS A 2 -8.35 14.95 -17.60
N THR A 3 -7.85 16.11 -18.08
CA THR A 3 -6.46 16.55 -17.88
C THR A 3 -6.11 16.74 -16.41
N LYS A 4 -6.99 17.39 -15.62
CA LYS A 4 -6.77 17.62 -14.19
C LYS A 4 -6.67 16.29 -13.40
N ARG A 5 -7.55 15.33 -13.71
CA ARG A 5 -7.48 13.99 -13.09
C ARG A 5 -6.19 13.25 -13.44
N LEU A 6 -5.73 13.36 -14.69
CA LEU A 6 -4.49 12.76 -15.14
C LEU A 6 -3.28 13.40 -14.45
N THR A 7 -3.27 14.73 -14.31
CA THR A 7 -2.23 15.45 -13.58
C THR A 7 -2.17 15.02 -12.11
N LEU A 8 -3.33 14.93 -11.44
CA LEU A 8 -3.39 14.44 -10.06
C LEU A 8 -2.90 13.00 -9.92
N LEU A 9 -3.26 12.12 -10.84
CA LEU A 9 -2.79 10.74 -10.86
C LEU A 9 -1.27 10.69 -11.02
N ALA A 10 -0.71 11.48 -11.95
CA ALA A 10 0.73 11.58 -12.16
C ALA A 10 1.47 12.09 -10.91
N LEU A 11 0.95 13.16 -10.27
CA LEU A 11 1.51 13.70 -9.03
C LEU A 11 1.48 12.69 -7.88
N LEU A 12 0.35 12.01 -7.69
CA LEU A 12 0.22 10.97 -6.65
C LEU A 12 1.14 9.78 -6.95
N THR A 13 1.35 9.42 -8.22
CA THR A 13 2.28 8.35 -8.61
C THR A 13 3.73 8.76 -8.34
N ALA A 14 4.11 9.99 -8.68
CA ALA A 14 5.44 10.53 -8.36
C ALA A 14 5.67 10.55 -6.84
N LEU A 15 4.70 11.04 -6.07
CA LEU A 15 4.75 11.02 -4.61
C LEU A 15 4.91 9.59 -4.07
N ALA A 16 4.16 8.62 -4.62
CA ALA A 16 4.26 7.22 -4.23
C ALA A 16 5.67 6.65 -4.46
N LEU A 17 6.31 7.00 -5.57
CA LEU A 17 7.67 6.58 -5.89
C LEU A 17 8.70 7.22 -4.95
N VAL A 18 8.57 8.53 -4.69
CA VAL A 18 9.44 9.22 -3.73
C VAL A 18 9.31 8.60 -2.33
N LEU A 19 8.09 8.36 -1.85
CA LEU A 19 7.85 7.72 -0.57
C LEU A 19 8.40 6.29 -0.53
N SER A 20 8.26 5.53 -1.60
CA SER A 20 8.85 4.18 -1.71
C SER A 20 10.37 4.21 -1.74
N TYR A 21 10.98 5.23 -2.35
CA TYR A 21 12.42 5.45 -2.32
C TYR A 21 12.90 5.79 -0.90
N VAL A 22 12.29 6.77 -0.25
CA VAL A 22 12.61 7.11 1.15
C VAL A 22 12.50 5.87 2.05
N GLU A 23 11.44 5.08 1.86
CA GLU A 23 11.26 3.83 2.59
C GLU A 23 12.37 2.80 2.29
N SER A 24 12.93 2.81 1.08
CA SER A 24 14.03 1.91 0.72
C SER A 24 15.35 2.27 1.42
N LEU A 25 15.52 3.53 1.82
CA LEU A 25 16.69 4.03 2.54
C LEU A 25 16.62 3.75 4.06
N LEU A 26 15.43 3.47 4.59
CA LEU A 26 15.26 3.18 6.00
C LEU A 26 15.85 1.79 6.33
N PRO A 27 16.61 1.67 7.41
CA PRO A 27 17.03 0.36 7.88
C PRO A 27 15.80 -0.48 8.24
N PRO A 28 15.88 -1.82 8.18
CA PRO A 28 14.78 -2.67 8.59
C PRO A 28 14.42 -2.36 10.05
N LEU A 29 13.16 -1.97 10.27
CA LEU A 29 12.63 -1.57 11.58
C LEU A 29 12.57 -2.74 12.56
N THR A 30 12.70 -3.96 12.06
CA THR A 30 12.65 -5.20 12.85
C THR A 30 13.68 -6.19 12.32
N ALA A 31 14.02 -7.19 13.13
CA ALA A 31 14.85 -8.33 12.71
C ALA A 31 14.21 -9.17 11.57
N VAL A 32 12.95 -8.89 11.24
CA VAL A 32 12.23 -9.61 10.16
C VAL A 32 12.43 -8.87 8.84
N PRO A 33 13.07 -9.50 7.85
CA PRO A 33 13.25 -8.92 6.53
C PRO A 33 11.90 -8.63 5.85
N GLY A 34 11.76 -7.43 5.29
CA GLY A 34 10.57 -7.07 4.49
C GLY A 34 9.53 -6.23 5.21
N ILE A 35 9.62 -6.04 6.54
CA ILE A 35 8.72 -5.12 7.25
C ILE A 35 9.11 -3.69 6.93
N LYS A 36 8.19 -2.99 6.27
CA LYS A 36 8.33 -1.58 5.91
C LYS A 36 7.08 -0.80 6.33
N PRO A 37 7.21 0.51 6.62
CA PRO A 37 6.08 1.35 7.03
C PRO A 37 4.93 1.44 6.01
N GLY A 38 5.20 1.12 4.74
CA GLY A 38 4.21 1.18 3.67
C GLY A 38 3.86 2.60 3.25
N LEU A 39 4.81 3.55 3.36
CA LEU A 39 4.59 4.96 3.04
C LEU A 39 4.01 5.18 1.64
N GLY A 40 4.45 4.39 0.65
CA GLY A 40 3.91 4.45 -0.70
C GLY A 40 2.41 4.13 -0.80
N ASN A 41 1.85 3.39 0.17
CA ASN A 41 0.42 3.07 0.20
C ASN A 41 -0.44 4.30 0.56
N LEU A 42 0.15 5.34 1.15
CA LEU A 42 -0.54 6.62 1.39
C LEU A 42 -1.11 7.19 0.09
N SER A 43 -0.29 7.24 -0.97
CA SER A 43 -0.72 7.74 -2.28
C SER A 43 -1.79 6.85 -2.92
N VAL A 44 -1.71 5.53 -2.71
CA VAL A 44 -2.75 4.59 -3.17
C VAL A 44 -4.08 4.86 -2.46
N LEU A 45 -4.04 5.07 -1.15
CA LEU A 45 -5.24 5.42 -0.36
C LEU A 45 -5.86 6.75 -0.83
N LEU A 46 -5.02 7.78 -1.05
CA LEU A 46 -5.48 9.07 -1.57
C LEU A 46 -6.10 8.94 -2.96
N ALA A 47 -5.48 8.19 -3.86
CA ALA A 47 -6.03 7.91 -5.19
C ALA A 47 -7.34 7.13 -5.11
N LEU A 48 -7.43 6.14 -4.23
CA LEU A 48 -8.61 5.31 -4.05
C LEU A 48 -9.83 6.14 -3.62
N TYR A 49 -9.63 7.09 -2.70
CA TYR A 49 -10.71 7.96 -2.21
C TYR A 49 -10.96 9.17 -3.10
N GLY A 50 -9.92 9.74 -3.71
CA GLY A 50 -10.03 10.97 -4.50
C GLY A 50 -10.32 10.75 -5.99
N LEU A 51 -9.74 9.72 -6.60
CA LEU A 51 -9.85 9.47 -8.04
C LEU A 51 -10.69 8.23 -8.39
N GLY A 52 -10.85 7.31 -7.42
CA GLY A 52 -11.59 6.07 -7.59
C GLY A 52 -10.73 4.83 -7.78
N VAL A 53 -11.39 3.67 -7.93
CA VAL A 53 -10.73 2.34 -7.89
C VAL A 53 -9.75 2.15 -9.05
N TRP A 54 -10.15 2.47 -10.29
CA TRP A 54 -9.32 2.22 -11.46
C TRP A 54 -8.04 3.08 -11.51
N PRO A 55 -8.09 4.40 -11.26
CA PRO A 55 -6.87 5.20 -11.15
C PRO A 55 -5.96 4.76 -10.02
N ALA A 56 -6.52 4.37 -8.87
CA ALA A 56 -5.73 3.86 -7.74
C ALA A 56 -5.05 2.52 -8.06
N LEU A 57 -5.73 1.64 -8.80
CA LEU A 57 -5.15 0.38 -9.29
C LEU A 57 -3.98 0.66 -10.24
N ALA A 58 -4.16 1.54 -11.22
CA ALA A 58 -3.12 1.93 -12.15
C ALA A 58 -1.90 2.51 -11.41
N LEU A 59 -2.13 3.44 -10.46
CA LEU A 59 -1.08 4.00 -9.60
C LEU A 59 -0.33 2.91 -8.85
N SER A 60 -1.07 2.00 -8.20
CA SER A 60 -0.47 0.90 -7.44
C SER A 60 0.40 0.00 -8.32
N ALA A 61 -0.09 -0.36 -9.51
CA ALA A 61 0.65 -1.18 -10.47
C ALA A 61 1.93 -0.49 -10.94
N VAL A 62 1.84 0.78 -11.40
CA VAL A 62 3.00 1.56 -11.86
C VAL A 62 4.03 1.71 -10.74
N ARG A 63 3.58 2.10 -9.54
CA ARG A 63 4.47 2.25 -8.38
C ARG A 63 5.21 0.94 -8.08
N LEU A 64 4.49 -0.18 -8.00
CA LEU A 64 5.09 -1.48 -7.67
C LEU A 64 6.10 -1.92 -8.72
N THR A 65 5.76 -1.81 -9.99
CA THR A 65 6.65 -2.16 -11.09
C THR A 65 7.92 -1.32 -11.04
N LEU A 66 7.79 0.01 -10.97
CA LEU A 66 8.94 0.91 -10.95
C LEU A 66 9.78 0.76 -9.67
N SER A 67 9.15 0.67 -8.49
CA SER A 67 9.91 0.48 -7.25
C SER A 67 10.63 -0.86 -7.20
N SER A 68 10.05 -1.91 -7.78
CA SER A 68 10.68 -3.22 -7.89
C SER A 68 11.87 -3.23 -8.85
N LEU A 69 11.75 -2.53 -9.99
CA LEU A 69 12.84 -2.41 -10.96
C LEU A 69 14.00 -1.55 -10.43
N LEU A 70 13.68 -0.47 -9.71
CA LEU A 70 14.68 0.49 -9.25
C LEU A 70 15.36 0.09 -7.94
N PHE A 71 14.61 -0.53 -7.01
CA PHE A 71 15.06 -0.74 -5.63
C PHE A 71 14.85 -2.18 -5.14
N GLY A 72 14.25 -3.05 -5.97
CA GLY A 72 13.87 -4.41 -5.59
C GLY A 72 14.90 -5.46 -5.99
N THR A 73 14.84 -6.60 -5.31
CA THR A 73 15.40 -7.87 -5.80
C THR A 73 14.25 -8.73 -6.30
N GLY A 74 14.49 -9.62 -7.29
CA GLY A 74 13.42 -10.38 -7.96
C GLY A 74 12.43 -11.06 -7.00
N MET A 75 12.91 -11.74 -5.95
CA MET A 75 12.05 -12.39 -4.95
C MET A 75 11.19 -11.41 -4.16
N ARG A 76 11.76 -10.25 -3.77
CA ARG A 76 10.99 -9.19 -3.06
C ARG A 76 9.87 -8.63 -3.92
N CYS A 77 10.08 -8.55 -5.24
CA CYS A 77 9.06 -8.12 -6.18
C CYS A 77 7.83 -9.02 -6.13
N LEU A 78 8.01 -10.34 -6.17
CA LEU A 78 6.91 -11.31 -6.11
C LEU A 78 6.12 -11.22 -4.80
N TYR A 79 6.80 -11.13 -3.66
CA TYR A 79 6.13 -10.96 -2.37
C TYR A 79 5.36 -9.64 -2.29
N SER A 80 5.98 -8.55 -2.75
CA SER A 80 5.35 -7.23 -2.76
C SER A 80 4.13 -7.17 -3.69
N LEU A 81 4.19 -7.85 -4.83
CA LEU A 81 3.09 -7.92 -5.79
C LEU A 81 1.89 -8.66 -5.20
N ALA A 82 2.12 -9.85 -4.60
CA ALA A 82 1.06 -10.62 -3.95
C ALA A 82 0.44 -9.85 -2.78
N GLY A 83 1.28 -9.23 -1.93
CA GLY A 83 0.82 -8.38 -0.83
C GLY A 83 -0.01 -7.21 -1.32
N ALA A 84 0.44 -6.50 -2.35
CA ALA A 84 -0.27 -5.35 -2.89
C ALA A 84 -1.58 -5.72 -3.58
N ALA A 85 -1.62 -6.84 -4.30
CA ALA A 85 -2.85 -7.33 -4.94
C ALA A 85 -3.93 -7.63 -3.88
N LEU A 86 -3.57 -8.39 -2.84
CA LEU A 86 -4.51 -8.72 -1.76
C LEU A 86 -4.93 -7.47 -0.97
N SER A 87 -3.98 -6.60 -0.64
CA SER A 87 -4.25 -5.32 0.02
C SER A 87 -5.20 -4.44 -0.77
N PHE A 88 -4.91 -4.24 -2.06
CA PHE A 88 -5.73 -3.38 -2.92
C PHE A 88 -7.14 -3.93 -3.06
N LEU A 89 -7.30 -5.24 -3.26
CA LEU A 89 -8.59 -5.90 -3.35
C LEU A 89 -9.41 -5.68 -2.06
N ALA A 90 -8.81 -5.93 -0.90
CA ALA A 90 -9.44 -5.73 0.40
C ALA A 90 -9.86 -4.27 0.62
N MET A 91 -8.98 -3.31 0.33
CA MET A 91 -9.29 -1.88 0.44
C MET A 91 -10.40 -1.45 -0.52
N ALA A 92 -10.39 -1.91 -1.77
CA ALA A 92 -11.39 -1.55 -2.77
C ALA A 92 -12.77 -2.12 -2.41
N LEU A 93 -12.83 -3.36 -1.92
CA LEU A 93 -14.06 -3.99 -1.46
C LEU A 93 -14.63 -3.28 -0.24
N LEU A 94 -13.78 -3.02 0.76
CA LEU A 94 -14.22 -2.39 2.00
C LEU A 94 -14.69 -0.94 1.76
N LYS A 95 -13.98 -0.19 0.90
CA LYS A 95 -14.40 1.15 0.50
C LYS A 95 -15.78 1.17 -0.17
N ARG A 96 -16.10 0.15 -0.98
CA ARG A 96 -17.41 0.07 -1.68
C ARG A 96 -18.61 -0.01 -0.73
N THR A 97 -18.38 -0.43 0.52
CA THR A 97 -19.47 -0.52 1.51
C THR A 97 -19.85 0.83 2.09
N ASP A 98 -19.02 1.86 1.92
CA ASP A 98 -19.13 3.22 2.50
C ASP A 98 -19.37 3.26 4.03
N ARG A 99 -19.13 2.13 4.70
CA ARG A 99 -19.31 1.98 6.17
C ARG A 99 -18.04 2.23 6.97
N PHE A 100 -16.89 2.23 6.31
CA PHE A 100 -15.60 2.28 6.99
C PHE A 100 -14.87 3.59 6.70
N SER A 101 -14.22 4.12 7.74
CA SER A 101 -13.34 5.27 7.60
C SER A 101 -12.08 4.94 6.78
N PRO A 102 -11.39 5.94 6.23
CA PRO A 102 -10.09 5.72 5.58
C PRO A 102 -9.07 4.98 6.47
N VAL A 103 -9.16 5.15 7.80
CA VAL A 103 -8.32 4.43 8.76
C VAL A 103 -8.64 2.94 8.76
N GLY A 104 -9.92 2.56 8.87
CA GLY A 104 -10.31 1.15 8.85
C GLY A 104 -9.95 0.45 7.55
N VAL A 105 -10.16 1.14 6.40
CA VAL A 105 -9.77 0.63 5.08
C VAL A 105 -8.25 0.43 4.98
N SER A 106 -7.48 1.39 5.50
CA SER A 106 -6.01 1.32 5.47
C SER A 106 -5.45 0.24 6.40
N VAL A 107 -6.04 0.06 7.59
CA VAL A 107 -5.66 -1.02 8.53
C VAL A 107 -5.87 -2.38 7.88
N LEU A 108 -7.06 -2.62 7.31
CA LEU A 108 -7.31 -3.88 6.60
C LEU A 108 -6.33 -4.05 5.43
N GLY A 109 -6.04 -2.98 4.69
CA GLY A 109 -5.05 -2.97 3.62
C GLY A 109 -3.66 -3.40 4.10
N GLY A 110 -3.18 -2.86 5.23
CA GLY A 110 -1.89 -3.22 5.82
C GLY A 110 -1.82 -4.68 6.27
N VAL A 111 -2.85 -5.17 6.94
CA VAL A 111 -2.97 -6.58 7.35
C VAL A 111 -2.99 -7.50 6.13
N CYS A 112 -3.83 -7.23 5.14
CA CYS A 112 -3.93 -8.01 3.92
C CYS A 112 -2.64 -7.98 3.08
N HIS A 113 -1.91 -6.86 3.10
CA HIS A 113 -0.61 -6.77 2.45
C HIS A 113 0.38 -7.79 3.04
N ASN A 114 0.51 -7.81 4.36
CA ASN A 114 1.40 -8.75 5.04
C ASN A 114 0.94 -10.21 4.88
N LEU A 115 -0.37 -10.46 4.90
CA LEU A 115 -0.92 -11.80 4.61
C LEU A 115 -0.57 -12.26 3.19
N GLY A 116 -0.71 -11.40 2.20
CA GLY A 116 -0.34 -11.71 0.82
C GLY A 116 1.15 -11.99 0.65
N GLN A 117 2.00 -11.21 1.35
CA GLN A 117 3.45 -11.45 1.33
C GLN A 117 3.82 -12.80 1.95
N ILE A 118 3.24 -13.14 3.11
CA ILE A 118 3.55 -14.41 3.78
C ILE A 118 3.01 -15.60 2.99
N ALA A 119 1.84 -15.46 2.36
CA ALA A 119 1.29 -16.49 1.50
C ALA A 119 2.20 -16.77 0.30
N ALA A 120 2.67 -15.72 -0.38
CA ALA A 120 3.62 -15.86 -1.48
C ALA A 120 4.96 -16.46 -1.01
N ALA A 121 5.46 -16.04 0.17
CA ALA A 121 6.69 -16.60 0.73
C ALA A 121 6.57 -18.08 1.07
N LEU A 122 5.43 -18.52 1.63
CA LEU A 122 5.16 -19.92 1.91
C LEU A 122 5.14 -20.77 0.63
N LEU A 123 4.50 -20.27 -0.43
CA LEU A 123 4.42 -20.97 -1.71
C LEU A 123 5.78 -21.09 -2.43
N LEU A 124 6.62 -20.05 -2.29
CA LEU A 124 7.89 -19.98 -3.03
C LEU A 124 9.05 -20.60 -2.27
N LEU A 125 9.05 -20.56 -0.94
CA LEU A 125 10.14 -21.06 -0.10
C LEU A 125 9.85 -22.42 0.51
N GLU A 126 8.60 -22.89 0.42
CA GLU A 126 8.14 -24.19 0.96
C GLU A 126 8.54 -24.41 2.45
N THR A 127 8.70 -23.32 3.20
CA THR A 127 9.23 -23.34 4.57
C THR A 127 8.15 -22.92 5.58
N PRO A 128 7.48 -23.84 6.28
CA PRO A 128 6.43 -23.54 7.26
C PRO A 128 6.88 -22.66 8.44
N ALA A 129 8.18 -22.65 8.75
CA ALA A 129 8.75 -21.81 9.82
C ALA A 129 8.45 -20.30 9.65
N ILE A 130 8.16 -19.85 8.41
CA ILE A 130 7.78 -18.47 8.11
C ILE A 130 6.48 -18.08 8.82
N LEU A 131 5.60 -19.01 9.12
CA LEU A 131 4.36 -18.74 9.88
C LEU A 131 4.63 -18.21 11.29
N GLY A 132 5.78 -18.51 11.87
CA GLY A 132 6.20 -17.95 13.15
C GLY A 132 6.29 -16.41 13.16
N TYR A 133 6.47 -15.78 11.99
CA TYR A 133 6.50 -14.31 11.86
C TYR A 133 5.09 -13.70 11.72
N LEU A 134 4.05 -14.50 11.53
CA LEU A 134 2.69 -14.02 11.28
C LEU A 134 2.18 -13.05 12.36
N PRO A 135 2.31 -13.31 13.68
CA PRO A 135 1.83 -12.39 14.69
C PRO A 135 2.49 -10.99 14.59
N VAL A 136 3.81 -10.97 14.36
CA VAL A 136 4.57 -9.72 14.21
C VAL A 136 4.12 -8.96 12.96
N LEU A 137 3.91 -9.67 11.85
CA LEU A 137 3.45 -9.09 10.60
C LEU A 137 2.03 -8.54 10.68
N LEU A 138 1.14 -9.20 11.40
CA LEU A 138 -0.22 -8.69 11.64
C LEU A 138 -0.21 -7.42 12.50
N LEU A 139 0.59 -7.43 13.56
CA LEU A 139 0.75 -6.25 14.43
C LEU A 139 1.33 -5.06 13.65
N THR A 140 2.42 -5.27 12.93
CA THR A 140 3.06 -4.20 12.15
C THR A 140 2.18 -3.72 11.00
N GLY A 141 1.45 -4.61 10.32
CA GLY A 141 0.46 -4.25 9.30
C GLY A 141 -0.68 -3.40 9.85
N THR A 142 -1.16 -3.72 11.06
CA THR A 142 -2.17 -2.94 11.76
C THR A 142 -1.65 -1.55 12.14
N LEU A 143 -0.47 -1.46 12.74
CA LEU A 143 0.11 -0.19 13.16
C LEU A 143 0.44 0.72 11.99
N SER A 144 1.10 0.19 10.95
CA SER A 144 1.41 0.97 9.74
C SER A 144 0.14 1.36 8.99
N GLY A 145 -0.83 0.46 8.88
CA GLY A 145 -2.14 0.74 8.29
C GLY A 145 -2.90 1.85 9.04
N ALA A 146 -2.84 1.85 10.37
CA ALA A 146 -3.45 2.90 11.18
C ALA A 146 -2.75 4.25 10.96
N LEU A 147 -1.42 4.28 10.97
CA LEU A 147 -0.64 5.49 10.71
C LEU A 147 -0.95 6.07 9.32
N ILE A 148 -0.89 5.24 8.28
CA ILE A 148 -1.19 5.64 6.89
C ILE A 148 -2.65 6.09 6.76
N GLY A 149 -3.57 5.40 7.44
CA GLY A 149 -5.00 5.76 7.43
C GLY A 149 -5.30 7.08 8.12
N LEU A 150 -4.63 7.38 9.24
CA LEU A 150 -4.75 8.68 9.94
C LEU A 150 -4.20 9.82 9.08
N LEU A 151 -2.98 9.65 8.55
CA LEU A 151 -2.37 10.64 7.65
C LEU A 151 -3.21 10.82 6.37
N GLY A 152 -3.64 9.73 5.76
CA GLY A 152 -4.48 9.75 4.57
C GLY A 152 -5.84 10.42 4.82
N GLY A 153 -6.49 10.10 5.94
CA GLY A 153 -7.75 10.72 6.33
C GLY A 153 -7.63 12.23 6.60
N TRP A 154 -6.50 12.65 7.20
CA TRP A 154 -6.20 14.07 7.40
C TRP A 154 -5.94 14.78 6.06
N LEU A 155 -5.12 14.19 5.18
CA LEU A 155 -4.84 14.73 3.85
C LEU A 155 -6.08 14.78 2.96
N LEU A 156 -6.93 13.74 2.97
CA LEU A 156 -8.18 13.74 2.20
C LEU A 156 -9.09 14.91 2.57
N ARG A 157 -9.20 15.23 3.86
CA ARG A 157 -9.98 16.40 4.31
C ARG A 157 -9.41 17.71 3.79
N ARG A 158 -8.08 17.84 3.72
CA ARG A 158 -7.40 19.06 3.22
C ARG A 158 -7.44 19.16 1.69
N LEU A 159 -7.35 18.03 1.02
CA LEU A 159 -7.30 17.94 -0.45
C LEU A 159 -8.68 17.84 -1.10
N LYS A 160 -9.75 17.69 -0.31
CA LYS A 160 -11.12 17.56 -0.81
C LYS A 160 -11.49 18.59 -1.89
N PRO A 161 -11.19 19.91 -1.74
CA PRO A 161 -11.52 20.89 -2.76
C PRO A 161 -10.83 20.68 -4.11
N PHE A 162 -9.68 19.98 -4.10
CA PHE A 162 -8.90 19.70 -5.30
C PHE A 162 -9.26 18.36 -5.94
N LEU A 163 -9.86 17.42 -5.18
CA LEU A 163 -10.21 16.09 -5.62
C LEU A 163 -11.64 16.00 -6.20
N GLU A 164 -12.57 16.85 -5.77
CA GLU A 164 -13.97 16.86 -6.16
C GLU A 164 -14.26 17.68 -7.45
N THR A 165 -13.27 18.11 -8.15
CA THR A 165 -13.38 18.79 -9.45
C THR A 165 -12.98 17.80 -10.54
#